data_b453eaaa856b2b5ddb8c508e6955813b
#
_entry.id   b453eaaa856b2b5ddb8c508e6955813b
#
_cell.length_a   1.000
_cell.length_b   1.000
_cell.length_c   1.000
_cell.angle_alpha   90.00
_cell.angle_beta   90.00
_cell.angle_gamma   90.00
#
_symmetry.space_group_name_H-M   'P 1'
#
loop_
_entity.id
_entity.type
_entity.pdbx_description
1 polymer ?
#
loop_
_entity_poly.entity_id
_entity_poly.type
_entity_poly.pdbx_seq_one_letter_code
_entity_poly.pdbx_strand_id
1 'polypeptide(L)'
;LFGSQDQNIRFIEESFQVQITHRGEQLFITGEEETVSQVKELINQLQDLIARGISISKTDIITAVKMAKRGTLDYFVNLYNEEIGRTFAGKAIRAKTYGQQQYIHAIKKTDVVFGIGPAGTGKTFVAVVMAVQALKKGEVKKIILTRPAVEAGENLGFLPGDLKEKVDPYLRPLYDALYTVYGMEHTNRLLERGVIEVAPLAYMRGRTLEDSFIILDEAQNTTRAQMKMFLT
;
A
#
# COMPACT_ATOMS: atom_id res chain seq x y z
N LEU A 1 13.39 13.40 -15.64
CA LEU A 1 12.19 14.22 -15.57
C LEU A 1 11.31 14.08 -16.83
N PHE A 2 11.88 14.22 -18.01
CA PHE A 2 11.13 14.25 -19.29
C PHE A 2 10.45 12.91 -19.62
N GLY A 3 11.06 11.78 -19.24
CA GLY A 3 10.63 10.45 -19.67
C GLY A 3 10.94 10.16 -21.14
N SER A 4 10.52 8.99 -21.64
CA SER A 4 10.66 8.66 -23.05
C SER A 4 9.72 9.56 -23.89
N GLN A 5 10.29 10.25 -24.92
CA GLN A 5 9.52 11.14 -25.80
C GLN A 5 8.73 12.24 -25.08
N ASP A 6 9.28 12.79 -23.99
CA ASP A 6 8.67 13.87 -23.20
C ASP A 6 7.26 13.56 -22.62
N GLN A 7 6.92 12.27 -22.49
CA GLN A 7 5.59 11.85 -22.02
C GLN A 7 5.21 12.42 -20.65
N ASN A 8 6.19 12.57 -19.76
CA ASN A 8 5.93 13.11 -18.43
C ASN A 8 5.58 14.60 -18.49
N ILE A 9 6.30 15.36 -19.30
CA ILE A 9 6.04 16.80 -19.47
C ILE A 9 4.68 17.02 -20.13
N ARG A 10 4.37 16.29 -21.20
CA ARG A 10 3.06 16.35 -21.86
C ARG A 10 1.91 16.05 -20.90
N PHE A 11 2.08 15.05 -20.03
CA PHE A 11 1.06 14.73 -19.04
C PHE A 11 0.84 15.87 -18.04
N ILE A 12 1.92 16.57 -17.63
CA ILE A 12 1.83 17.73 -16.75
C ILE A 12 1.13 18.89 -17.50
N GLU A 13 1.53 19.19 -18.75
CA GLU A 13 0.91 20.24 -19.59
C GLU A 13 -0.60 20.02 -19.72
N GLU A 14 -1.02 18.82 -20.12
CA GLU A 14 -2.43 18.46 -20.27
C GLU A 14 -3.19 18.54 -18.95
N SER A 15 -2.54 18.10 -17.85
CA SER A 15 -3.17 18.08 -16.52
C SER A 15 -3.44 19.49 -15.96
N PHE A 16 -2.59 20.45 -16.25
CA PHE A 16 -2.67 21.80 -15.73
C PHE A 16 -3.05 22.85 -16.77
N GLN A 17 -3.19 22.45 -18.05
CA GLN A 17 -3.48 23.36 -19.18
C GLN A 17 -2.42 24.49 -19.28
N VAL A 18 -1.16 24.14 -19.12
CA VAL A 18 0.00 25.02 -19.29
C VAL A 18 0.84 24.54 -20.45
N GLN A 19 1.69 25.43 -20.98
CA GLN A 19 2.69 25.09 -21.97
C GLN A 19 4.07 25.08 -21.33
N ILE A 20 4.84 23.98 -21.52
CA ILE A 20 6.18 23.84 -20.99
C ILE A 20 7.15 23.67 -22.15
N THR A 21 8.07 24.62 -22.28
CA THR A 21 9.13 24.57 -23.30
C THR A 21 10.50 24.53 -22.63
N HIS A 22 11.48 23.95 -23.27
CA HIS A 22 12.86 23.94 -22.76
C HIS A 22 13.83 24.59 -23.76
N ARG A 23 14.80 25.32 -23.23
CA ARG A 23 15.95 25.84 -24.00
C ARG A 23 17.21 25.56 -23.20
N GLY A 24 18.00 24.57 -23.68
CA GLY A 24 19.12 24.07 -22.88
C GLY A 24 18.66 23.47 -21.56
N GLU A 25 19.20 23.95 -20.45
CA GLU A 25 18.84 23.49 -19.09
C GLU A 25 17.66 24.25 -18.45
N GLN A 26 17.13 25.26 -19.15
CA GLN A 26 16.04 26.09 -18.62
C GLN A 26 14.67 25.61 -19.11
N LEU A 27 13.72 25.57 -18.17
CA LEU A 27 12.32 25.30 -18.45
C LEU A 27 11.52 26.61 -18.39
N PHE A 28 10.69 26.82 -19.39
CA PHE A 28 9.75 27.95 -19.46
C PHE A 28 8.34 27.41 -19.34
N ILE A 29 7.57 27.94 -18.41
CA ILE A 29 6.19 27.55 -18.16
C ILE A 29 5.31 28.75 -18.46
N THR A 30 4.33 28.58 -19.35
CA THR A 30 3.40 29.62 -19.77
C THR A 30 1.96 29.17 -19.48
N GLY A 31 1.19 30.00 -18.80
CA GLY A 31 -0.19 29.73 -18.39
C GLY A 31 -0.69 30.77 -17.40
N GLU A 32 -1.77 30.47 -16.70
CA GLU A 32 -2.29 31.29 -15.60
C GLU A 32 -1.30 31.31 -14.43
N GLU A 33 -1.10 32.48 -13.82
CA GLU A 33 -0.05 32.73 -12.82
C GLU A 33 -0.08 31.73 -11.64
N GLU A 34 -1.26 31.46 -11.08
CA GLU A 34 -1.43 30.50 -9.99
C GLU A 34 -1.05 29.07 -10.42
N THR A 35 -1.49 28.66 -11.60
CA THR A 35 -1.21 27.35 -12.18
C THR A 35 0.27 27.20 -12.51
N VAL A 36 0.90 28.24 -13.06
CA VAL A 36 2.35 28.27 -13.33
C VAL A 36 3.14 28.09 -12.04
N SER A 37 2.73 28.73 -10.94
CA SER A 37 3.37 28.57 -9.63
C SER A 37 3.26 27.13 -9.12
N GLN A 38 2.09 26.50 -9.22
CA GLN A 38 1.88 25.10 -8.82
C GLN A 38 2.74 24.14 -9.64
N VAL A 39 2.80 24.33 -10.97
CA VAL A 39 3.62 23.49 -11.86
C VAL A 39 5.10 23.68 -11.60
N LYS A 40 5.54 24.90 -11.33
CA LYS A 40 6.94 25.19 -10.94
C LYS A 40 7.33 24.44 -9.68
N GLU A 41 6.49 24.49 -8.65
CA GLU A 41 6.74 23.78 -7.39
C GLU A 41 6.78 22.26 -7.60
N LEU A 42 5.83 21.71 -8.40
CA LEU A 42 5.82 20.30 -8.75
C LEU A 42 7.11 19.87 -9.45
N ILE A 43 7.59 20.64 -10.42
CA ILE A 43 8.83 20.36 -11.15
C ILE A 43 10.03 20.43 -10.21
N ASN A 44 10.10 21.43 -9.32
CA ASN A 44 11.16 21.56 -8.34
C ASN A 44 11.26 20.33 -7.42
N GLN A 45 10.14 19.84 -6.92
CA GLN A 45 10.11 18.67 -6.06
C GLN A 45 10.51 17.39 -6.81
N LEU A 46 10.12 17.24 -8.07
CA LEU A 46 10.59 16.13 -8.91
C LEU A 46 12.10 16.19 -9.16
N GLN A 47 12.63 17.39 -9.41
CA GLN A 47 14.08 17.59 -9.59
C GLN A 47 14.86 17.28 -8.31
N ASP A 48 14.35 17.67 -7.14
CA ASP A 48 14.96 17.33 -5.84
C ASP A 48 15.07 15.81 -5.64
N LEU A 49 14.01 15.06 -5.95
CA LEU A 49 14.04 13.59 -5.89
C LEU A 49 15.07 13.00 -6.86
N ILE A 50 15.16 13.51 -8.08
CA ILE A 50 16.14 13.07 -9.07
C ILE A 50 17.57 13.37 -8.59
N ALA A 51 17.80 14.54 -8.02
CA ALA A 51 19.10 14.92 -7.45
C ALA A 51 19.52 14.01 -6.29
N ARG A 52 18.56 13.47 -5.54
CA ARG A 52 18.79 12.43 -4.51
C ARG A 52 18.98 11.03 -5.08
N GLY A 53 19.04 10.85 -6.41
CA GLY A 53 19.23 9.56 -7.07
C GLY A 53 17.95 8.70 -7.15
N ILE A 54 16.79 9.29 -6.90
CA ILE A 54 15.51 8.57 -6.99
C ILE A 54 15.05 8.55 -8.45
N SER A 55 14.82 7.35 -8.99
CA SER A 55 14.27 7.18 -10.32
C SER A 55 12.76 7.47 -10.31
N ILE A 56 12.34 8.45 -11.09
CA ILE A 56 10.94 8.87 -11.18
C ILE A 56 10.23 8.04 -12.26
N SER A 57 9.18 7.34 -11.86
CA SER A 57 8.30 6.57 -12.75
C SER A 57 7.09 7.42 -13.19
N LYS A 58 6.37 6.95 -14.21
CA LYS A 58 5.10 7.57 -14.62
C LYS A 58 4.08 7.64 -13.47
N THR A 59 4.04 6.63 -12.61
CA THR A 59 3.15 6.62 -11.43
C THR A 59 3.50 7.74 -10.45
N ASP A 60 4.77 8.06 -10.30
CA ASP A 60 5.23 9.15 -9.42
C ASP A 60 4.76 10.51 -9.96
N ILE A 61 4.86 10.71 -11.28
CA ILE A 61 4.34 11.93 -11.94
C ILE A 61 2.83 12.07 -11.73
N ILE A 62 2.06 11.00 -11.94
CA ILE A 62 0.61 10.99 -11.71
C ILE A 62 0.29 11.33 -10.25
N THR A 63 1.05 10.78 -9.33
CA THR A 63 0.87 11.06 -7.89
C THR A 63 1.18 12.52 -7.57
N ALA A 64 2.30 13.06 -8.07
CA ALA A 64 2.68 14.46 -7.87
C ALA A 64 1.62 15.43 -8.41
N VAL A 65 1.11 15.18 -9.64
CA VAL A 65 0.03 15.98 -10.24
C VAL A 65 -1.24 15.94 -9.39
N LYS A 66 -1.65 14.76 -8.91
CA LYS A 66 -2.84 14.63 -8.05
C LYS A 66 -2.65 15.37 -6.72
N MET A 67 -1.47 15.30 -6.13
CA MET A 67 -1.16 15.98 -4.86
C MET A 67 -1.10 17.49 -5.06
N ALA A 68 -0.52 17.98 -6.14
CA ALA A 68 -0.51 19.41 -6.49
C ALA A 68 -1.93 19.97 -6.61
N LYS A 69 -2.81 19.29 -7.37
CA LYS A 69 -4.22 19.69 -7.54
C LYS A 69 -5.02 19.68 -6.23
N ARG A 70 -4.58 18.94 -5.22
CA ARG A 70 -5.22 18.85 -3.90
C ARG A 70 -4.60 19.76 -2.84
N GLY A 71 -3.58 20.54 -3.21
CA GLY A 71 -2.84 21.37 -2.25
C GLY A 71 -2.03 20.58 -1.21
N THR A 72 -1.63 19.36 -1.53
CA THR A 72 -0.86 18.48 -0.64
C THR A 72 0.52 18.13 -1.18
N LEU A 73 1.00 18.92 -2.14
CA LEU A 73 2.28 18.67 -2.81
C LEU A 73 3.48 18.74 -1.85
N ASP A 74 3.41 19.55 -0.79
CA ASP A 74 4.44 19.68 0.24
C ASP A 74 4.79 18.35 0.92
N TYR A 75 3.87 17.38 0.90
CA TYR A 75 4.09 16.05 1.44
C TYR A 75 4.69 15.06 0.41
N PHE A 76 4.81 15.46 -0.87
CA PHE A 76 5.22 14.54 -1.93
C PHE A 76 6.63 14.00 -1.73
N VAL A 77 7.60 14.85 -1.45
CA VAL A 77 9.00 14.43 -1.18
C VAL A 77 9.08 13.53 0.04
N ASN A 78 8.22 13.76 1.04
CA ASN A 78 8.19 12.95 2.27
C ASN A 78 7.79 11.49 2.01
N LEU A 79 7.04 11.20 0.92
CA LEU A 79 6.73 9.81 0.54
C LEU A 79 7.98 8.99 0.23
N TYR A 80 9.07 9.64 -0.15
CA TYR A 80 10.34 9.00 -0.52
C TYR A 80 11.37 8.98 0.61
N ASN A 81 11.12 9.69 1.70
CA ASN A 81 12.03 9.74 2.84
C ASN A 81 12.05 8.45 3.66
N GLU A 82 10.98 7.65 3.58
CA GLU A 82 10.84 6.46 4.40
C GLU A 82 10.63 5.20 3.55
N GLU A 83 11.59 4.28 3.64
CA GLU A 83 11.46 2.92 3.13
C GLU A 83 10.82 2.05 4.21
N ILE A 84 9.61 1.53 3.95
CA ILE A 84 8.89 0.68 4.90
C ILE A 84 9.22 -0.80 4.76
N GLY A 85 9.96 -1.17 3.74
CA GLY A 85 10.40 -2.53 3.49
C GLY A 85 10.95 -2.72 2.09
N ARG A 86 11.24 -3.96 1.75
CA ARG A 86 11.66 -4.37 0.40
C ARG A 86 10.87 -5.56 -0.06
N THR A 87 10.63 -5.64 -1.37
CA THR A 87 10.14 -6.87 -2.00
C THR A 87 11.22 -7.94 -1.95
N PHE A 88 10.84 -9.20 -2.19
CA PHE A 88 11.80 -10.30 -2.34
C PHE A 88 12.84 -10.02 -3.42
N ALA A 89 12.48 -9.32 -4.50
CA ALA A 89 13.40 -8.89 -5.56
C ALA A 89 14.28 -7.69 -5.18
N GLY A 90 14.27 -7.23 -3.92
CA GLY A 90 15.11 -6.12 -3.43
C GLY A 90 14.57 -4.72 -3.71
N LYS A 91 13.42 -4.58 -4.40
CA LYS A 91 12.82 -3.28 -4.69
C LYS A 91 12.29 -2.63 -3.41
N ALA A 92 12.68 -1.39 -3.15
CA ALA A 92 12.19 -0.62 -2.01
C ALA A 92 10.67 -0.41 -2.07
N ILE A 93 10.01 -0.58 -0.93
CA ILE A 93 8.58 -0.31 -0.74
C ILE A 93 8.46 0.96 0.09
N ARG A 94 7.68 1.91 -0.43
CA ARG A 94 7.39 3.21 0.18
C ARG A 94 5.91 3.53 0.08
N ALA A 95 5.44 4.46 0.89
CA ALA A 95 4.13 5.06 0.68
C ALA A 95 4.07 5.69 -0.71
N LYS A 96 2.97 5.47 -1.42
CA LYS A 96 2.70 6.05 -2.75
C LYS A 96 1.69 7.19 -2.70
N THR A 97 1.04 7.36 -1.57
CA THR A 97 0.04 8.42 -1.34
C THR A 97 0.13 8.92 0.09
N TYR A 98 -0.36 10.14 0.31
CA TYR A 98 -0.46 10.72 1.65
C TYR A 98 -1.30 9.82 2.58
N GLY A 99 -2.43 9.29 2.11
CA GLY A 99 -3.25 8.36 2.90
C GLY A 99 -2.52 7.10 3.33
N GLN A 100 -1.68 6.52 2.45
CA GLN A 100 -0.82 5.40 2.84
C GLN A 100 0.23 5.80 3.89
N GLN A 101 0.82 6.98 3.78
CA GLN A 101 1.77 7.49 4.78
C GLN A 101 1.11 7.66 6.15
N GLN A 102 -0.09 8.22 6.20
CA GLN A 102 -0.89 8.34 7.42
C GLN A 102 -1.20 6.96 8.03
N TYR A 103 -1.57 6.00 7.19
CA TYR A 103 -1.85 4.63 7.60
C TYR A 103 -0.62 3.93 8.20
N ILE A 104 0.52 4.04 7.54
CA ILE A 104 1.81 3.53 8.04
C ILE A 104 2.16 4.15 9.40
N HIS A 105 1.98 5.47 9.52
CA HIS A 105 2.25 6.18 10.76
C HIS A 105 1.32 5.74 11.91
N ALA A 106 0.03 5.54 11.61
CA ALA A 106 -0.93 5.02 12.58
C ALA A 106 -0.53 3.61 13.05
N ILE A 107 -0.20 2.70 12.13
CA ILE A 107 0.25 1.33 12.48
C ILE A 107 1.47 1.34 13.40
N LYS A 108 2.39 2.29 13.24
CA LYS A 108 3.58 2.39 14.10
C LYS A 108 3.31 2.92 15.50
N LYS A 109 2.21 3.62 15.69
CA LYS A 109 1.94 4.37 16.92
C LYS A 109 0.80 3.83 17.77
N THR A 110 -0.06 3.00 17.21
CA THR A 110 -1.28 2.55 17.88
C THR A 110 -1.44 1.05 17.76
N ASP A 111 -2.01 0.45 18.80
CA ASP A 111 -2.21 -1.01 18.86
C ASP A 111 -3.34 -1.48 17.93
N VAL A 112 -4.34 -0.63 17.70
CA VAL A 112 -5.49 -0.95 16.82
C VAL A 112 -5.67 0.15 15.77
N VAL A 113 -5.70 -0.26 14.51
CA VAL A 113 -5.85 0.66 13.37
C VAL A 113 -6.94 0.18 12.43
N PHE A 114 -7.86 1.07 12.06
CA PHE A 114 -8.86 0.83 11.04
C PHE A 114 -8.48 1.52 9.74
N GLY A 115 -8.10 0.73 8.74
CA GLY A 115 -7.76 1.20 7.40
C GLY A 115 -9.00 1.28 6.51
N ILE A 116 -9.65 2.44 6.41
CA ILE A 116 -10.85 2.65 5.60
C ILE A 116 -10.49 3.36 4.30
N GLY A 117 -10.98 2.88 3.18
CA GLY A 117 -10.76 3.50 1.88
C GLY A 117 -11.18 2.62 0.69
N PRO A 118 -11.22 3.18 -0.53
CA PRO A 118 -11.62 2.46 -1.75
C PRO A 118 -10.76 1.23 -2.03
N ALA A 119 -11.30 0.30 -2.83
CA ALA A 119 -10.54 -0.83 -3.35
C ALA A 119 -9.31 -0.37 -4.17
N GLY A 120 -8.27 -1.19 -4.21
CA GLY A 120 -7.05 -0.90 -4.98
C GLY A 120 -6.12 0.17 -4.39
N THR A 121 -6.39 0.70 -3.20
CA THR A 121 -5.53 1.71 -2.53
C THR A 121 -4.35 1.11 -1.76
N GLY A 122 -4.19 -0.22 -1.78
CA GLY A 122 -3.05 -0.91 -1.19
C GLY A 122 -3.11 -1.13 0.32
N LYS A 123 -4.28 -1.02 0.96
CA LYS A 123 -4.47 -1.20 2.40
C LYS A 123 -3.89 -2.53 2.90
N THR A 124 -4.34 -3.64 2.32
CA THR A 124 -3.90 -4.99 2.66
C THR A 124 -2.39 -5.17 2.47
N PHE A 125 -1.88 -4.73 1.32
CA PHE A 125 -0.46 -4.83 1.00
C PHE A 125 0.41 -4.06 2.01
N VAL A 126 0.08 -2.81 2.31
CA VAL A 126 0.80 -1.99 3.30
C VAL A 126 0.76 -2.64 4.68
N ALA A 127 -0.40 -3.13 5.13
CA ALA A 127 -0.53 -3.83 6.41
C ALA A 127 0.37 -5.07 6.48
N VAL A 128 0.41 -5.89 5.41
CA VAL A 128 1.29 -7.07 5.33
C VAL A 128 2.76 -6.68 5.36
N VAL A 129 3.16 -5.62 4.64
CA VAL A 129 4.54 -5.12 4.69
C VAL A 129 4.92 -4.70 6.12
N MET A 130 4.05 -3.98 6.81
CA MET A 130 4.28 -3.53 8.19
C MET A 130 4.38 -4.72 9.15
N ALA A 131 3.51 -5.72 9.01
CA ALA A 131 3.56 -6.95 9.81
C ALA A 131 4.88 -7.71 9.60
N VAL A 132 5.31 -7.82 8.35
CA VAL A 132 6.61 -8.44 8.00
C VAL A 132 7.77 -7.69 8.62
N GLN A 133 7.74 -6.35 8.64
CA GLN A 133 8.80 -5.56 9.27
C GLN A 133 8.80 -5.72 10.79
N ALA A 134 7.63 -5.75 11.42
CA ALA A 134 7.50 -6.00 12.87
C ALA A 134 8.06 -7.37 13.25
N LEU A 135 7.75 -8.41 12.46
CA LEU A 135 8.31 -9.75 12.66
C LEU A 135 9.84 -9.78 12.48
N LYS A 136 10.37 -9.15 11.42
CA LYS A 136 11.82 -9.07 11.17
C LYS A 136 12.59 -8.35 12.28
N LYS A 137 11.98 -7.35 12.90
CA LYS A 137 12.56 -6.59 14.01
C LYS A 137 12.41 -7.31 15.36
N GLY A 138 11.64 -8.39 15.42
CA GLY A 138 11.32 -9.07 16.67
C GLY A 138 10.32 -8.34 17.56
N GLU A 139 9.61 -7.34 17.03
CA GLU A 139 8.54 -6.63 17.75
C GLU A 139 7.35 -7.55 18.01
N VAL A 140 7.14 -8.53 17.13
CA VAL A 140 6.15 -9.61 17.29
C VAL A 140 6.79 -10.96 16.97
N LYS A 141 6.18 -12.04 17.46
CA LYS A 141 6.63 -13.42 17.21
C LYS A 141 5.87 -14.11 16.08
N LYS A 142 4.67 -13.60 15.76
CA LYS A 142 3.78 -14.20 14.76
C LYS A 142 3.09 -13.12 13.92
N ILE A 143 2.69 -13.52 12.73
CA ILE A 143 1.77 -12.79 11.87
C ILE A 143 0.53 -13.62 11.67
N ILE A 144 -0.63 -13.06 11.92
CA ILE A 144 -1.93 -13.72 11.72
C ILE A 144 -2.73 -12.89 10.72
N LEU A 145 -2.99 -13.50 9.57
CA LEU A 145 -3.79 -12.92 8.50
C LEU A 145 -5.14 -13.63 8.46
N THR A 146 -6.18 -12.89 8.65
CA THR A 146 -7.52 -13.45 8.63
C THR A 146 -8.46 -12.61 7.78
N ARG A 147 -9.45 -13.28 7.23
CA ARG A 147 -10.48 -12.69 6.38
C ARG A 147 -11.80 -13.41 6.60
N PRO A 148 -12.96 -12.73 6.56
CA PRO A 148 -14.25 -13.41 6.50
C PRO A 148 -14.30 -14.33 5.28
N ALA A 149 -14.80 -15.55 5.46
CA ALA A 149 -14.78 -16.57 4.42
C ALA A 149 -15.82 -16.32 3.30
N VAL A 150 -16.69 -15.32 3.46
CA VAL A 150 -17.78 -14.98 2.51
C VAL A 150 -17.78 -13.50 2.25
N GLU A 151 -17.88 -13.10 1.00
CA GLU A 151 -18.25 -11.75 0.63
C GLU A 151 -19.77 -11.55 0.86
N ALA A 152 -20.20 -10.30 1.07
CA ALA A 152 -21.60 -9.99 1.34
C ALA A 152 -22.51 -10.53 0.22
N GLY A 153 -23.30 -11.55 0.51
CA GLY A 153 -24.27 -12.16 -0.42
C GLY A 153 -23.86 -13.48 -1.05
N GLU A 154 -22.64 -13.99 -0.82
CA GLU A 154 -22.21 -15.30 -1.32
C GLU A 154 -22.31 -16.39 -0.25
N ASN A 155 -22.82 -17.56 -0.62
CA ASN A 155 -22.85 -18.75 0.21
C ASN A 155 -21.77 -19.73 -0.22
N LEU A 156 -20.83 -20.08 0.67
CA LEU A 156 -19.79 -21.10 0.44
C LEU A 156 -20.35 -22.44 -0.07
N GLY A 157 -21.63 -22.75 0.19
CA GLY A 157 -22.29 -23.96 -0.26
C GLY A 157 -22.37 -24.14 -1.77
N PHE A 158 -22.25 -23.07 -2.56
CA PHE A 158 -22.30 -23.12 -4.03
C PHE A 158 -20.95 -23.42 -4.68
N LEU A 159 -19.83 -23.36 -3.96
CA LEU A 159 -18.51 -23.69 -4.50
C LEU A 159 -18.25 -25.21 -4.42
N PRO A 160 -17.67 -25.82 -5.49
CA PRO A 160 -17.27 -27.22 -5.45
C PRO A 160 -16.03 -27.42 -4.54
N GLY A 161 -15.89 -28.62 -4.00
CA GLY A 161 -14.73 -28.97 -3.19
C GLY A 161 -14.99 -29.04 -1.68
N ASP A 162 -13.97 -29.37 -0.91
CA ASP A 162 -14.03 -29.34 0.55
C ASP A 162 -13.97 -27.90 1.10
N LEU A 163 -14.13 -27.74 2.41
CA LEU A 163 -14.18 -26.42 3.04
C LEU A 163 -12.87 -25.62 2.80
N LYS A 164 -11.74 -26.29 2.80
CA LYS A 164 -10.43 -25.66 2.57
C LYS A 164 -10.30 -25.18 1.12
N GLU A 165 -10.67 -26.02 0.16
CA GLU A 165 -10.66 -25.64 -1.26
C GLU A 165 -11.60 -24.47 -1.58
N LYS A 166 -12.75 -24.40 -0.90
CA LYS A 166 -13.73 -23.32 -1.03
C LYS A 166 -13.23 -21.97 -0.47
N VAL A 167 -12.41 -22.00 0.56
CA VAL A 167 -11.93 -20.81 1.27
C VAL A 167 -10.61 -20.28 0.66
N ASP A 168 -9.78 -21.14 0.08
CA ASP A 168 -8.48 -20.76 -0.51
C ASP A 168 -8.54 -19.57 -1.48
N PRO A 169 -9.51 -19.46 -2.40
CA PRO A 169 -9.61 -18.31 -3.30
C PRO A 169 -9.75 -16.97 -2.58
N TYR A 170 -10.44 -16.94 -1.45
CA TYR A 170 -10.63 -15.73 -0.65
C TYR A 170 -9.38 -15.29 0.09
N LEU A 171 -8.47 -16.22 0.39
CA LEU A 171 -7.22 -15.95 1.10
C LEU A 171 -6.05 -15.63 0.15
N ARG A 172 -6.20 -15.89 -1.15
CA ARG A 172 -5.14 -15.71 -2.15
C ARG A 172 -4.48 -14.33 -2.12
N PRO A 173 -5.22 -13.20 -2.02
CA PRO A 173 -4.61 -11.89 -1.96
C PRO A 173 -3.64 -11.69 -0.79
N LEU A 174 -3.86 -12.39 0.33
CA LEU A 174 -2.97 -12.36 1.50
C LEU A 174 -1.67 -13.12 1.22
N TYR A 175 -1.76 -14.29 0.57
CA TYR A 175 -0.58 -15.05 0.13
C TYR A 175 0.23 -14.28 -0.89
N ASP A 176 -0.41 -13.64 -1.89
CA ASP A 176 0.25 -12.86 -2.92
C ASP A 176 1.04 -11.68 -2.33
N ALA A 177 0.49 -11.02 -1.31
CA ALA A 177 1.19 -9.96 -0.59
C ALA A 177 2.43 -10.50 0.16
N LEU A 178 2.30 -11.63 0.87
CA LEU A 178 3.42 -12.29 1.54
C LEU A 178 4.51 -12.73 0.56
N TYR A 179 4.14 -13.36 -0.55
CA TYR A 179 5.07 -13.79 -1.58
C TYR A 179 5.83 -12.63 -2.22
N THR A 180 5.17 -11.50 -2.39
CA THR A 180 5.83 -10.29 -2.90
C THR A 180 6.94 -9.80 -1.97
N VAL A 181 6.76 -9.91 -0.65
CA VAL A 181 7.70 -9.38 0.35
C VAL A 181 8.77 -10.40 0.76
N TYR A 182 8.37 -11.64 0.99
CA TYR A 182 9.25 -12.70 1.47
C TYR A 182 9.74 -13.67 0.40
N GLY A 183 9.06 -13.74 -0.75
CA GLY A 183 9.19 -14.84 -1.71
C GLY A 183 8.40 -16.08 -1.27
N MET A 184 8.07 -16.93 -2.22
CA MET A 184 7.21 -18.10 -2.00
C MET A 184 7.85 -19.10 -1.03
N GLU A 185 9.09 -19.49 -1.28
CA GLU A 185 9.78 -20.53 -0.51
C GLU A 185 9.92 -20.14 0.96
N HIS A 186 10.33 -18.89 1.23
CA HIS A 186 10.49 -18.42 2.61
C HIS A 186 9.15 -18.29 3.32
N THR A 187 8.12 -17.78 2.63
CA THR A 187 6.75 -17.70 3.18
C THR A 187 6.24 -19.08 3.56
N ASN A 188 6.39 -20.09 2.69
CA ASN A 188 5.92 -21.43 2.96
C ASN A 188 6.60 -22.04 4.20
N ARG A 189 7.91 -21.84 4.35
CA ARG A 189 8.63 -22.28 5.58
C ARG A 189 8.08 -21.62 6.85
N LEU A 190 7.72 -20.33 6.80
CA LEU A 190 7.15 -19.62 7.95
C LEU A 190 5.72 -20.09 8.26
N LEU A 191 4.93 -20.43 7.23
CA LEU A 191 3.61 -21.04 7.38
C LEU A 191 3.70 -22.43 8.02
N GLU A 192 4.59 -23.28 7.55
CA GLU A 192 4.82 -24.64 8.11
C GLU A 192 5.25 -24.59 9.58
N ARG A 193 6.05 -23.59 9.95
CA ARG A 193 6.51 -23.38 11.33
C ARG A 193 5.48 -22.69 12.23
N GLY A 194 4.33 -22.28 11.70
CA GLY A 194 3.30 -21.53 12.42
C GLY A 194 3.73 -20.12 12.87
N VAL A 195 4.78 -19.55 12.25
CA VAL A 195 5.19 -18.16 12.48
C VAL A 195 4.28 -17.20 11.72
N ILE A 196 3.81 -17.61 10.54
CA ILE A 196 2.75 -16.94 9.79
C ILE A 196 1.56 -17.89 9.73
N GLU A 197 0.38 -17.36 9.96
CA GLU A 197 -0.88 -18.09 9.81
C GLU A 197 -1.81 -17.29 8.90
N VAL A 198 -2.41 -17.96 7.93
CA VAL A 198 -3.45 -17.41 7.06
C VAL A 198 -4.67 -18.30 7.19
N ALA A 199 -5.74 -17.77 7.76
CA ALA A 199 -6.92 -18.56 8.06
C ALA A 199 -8.21 -17.74 8.00
N PRO A 200 -9.38 -18.37 7.75
CA PRO A 200 -10.68 -17.73 7.86
C PRO A 200 -10.93 -17.19 9.27
N LEU A 201 -11.66 -16.07 9.37
CA LEU A 201 -12.00 -15.45 10.65
C LEU A 201 -12.68 -16.41 11.63
N ALA A 202 -13.50 -17.33 11.15
CA ALA A 202 -14.18 -18.31 11.98
C ALA A 202 -13.23 -19.19 12.81
N TYR A 203 -11.98 -19.38 12.34
CA TYR A 203 -10.96 -20.19 13.03
C TYR A 203 -10.26 -19.44 14.17
N MET A 204 -10.50 -18.15 14.31
CA MET A 204 -9.96 -17.32 15.40
C MET A 204 -10.77 -17.40 16.69
N ARG A 205 -11.95 -18.01 16.66
CA ARG A 205 -12.85 -18.07 17.82
C ARG A 205 -12.23 -18.81 19.01
N GLY A 206 -12.24 -18.17 20.17
CA GLY A 206 -11.73 -18.75 21.43
C GLY A 206 -10.21 -18.87 21.50
N ARG A 207 -9.49 -18.16 20.63
CA ARG A 207 -8.01 -18.13 20.63
C ARG A 207 -7.50 -16.85 21.27
N THR A 208 -6.40 -16.97 21.99
CA THR A 208 -5.61 -15.84 22.44
C THR A 208 -4.39 -15.69 21.53
N LEU A 209 -4.29 -14.52 20.87
CA LEU A 209 -3.30 -14.27 19.83
C LEU A 209 -2.17 -13.38 20.36
N GLU A 210 -1.39 -13.92 21.31
CA GLU A 210 -0.31 -13.21 21.97
C GLU A 210 0.89 -12.95 21.04
N ASP A 211 1.61 -11.86 21.30
CA ASP A 211 2.83 -11.46 20.59
C ASP A 211 2.69 -11.47 19.06
N SER A 212 1.52 -11.11 18.57
CA SER A 212 1.17 -11.27 17.16
C SER A 212 0.81 -9.95 16.50
N PHE A 213 1.22 -9.77 15.24
CA PHE A 213 0.65 -8.76 14.36
C PHE A 213 -0.54 -9.37 13.62
N ILE A 214 -1.73 -8.85 13.88
CA ILE A 214 -2.98 -9.43 13.39
C ILE A 214 -3.58 -8.52 12.34
N ILE A 215 -3.96 -9.08 11.17
CA ILE A 215 -4.64 -8.36 10.10
C ILE A 215 -5.99 -9.03 9.83
N LEU A 216 -7.06 -8.29 10.04
CA LEU A 216 -8.39 -8.65 9.57
C LEU A 216 -8.68 -7.90 8.27
N ASP A 217 -8.48 -8.58 7.16
CA ASP A 217 -8.74 -8.04 5.83
C ASP A 217 -10.23 -8.15 5.47
N GLU A 218 -10.74 -7.23 4.64
CA GLU A 218 -12.16 -7.13 4.24
C GLU A 218 -13.13 -7.12 5.44
N ALA A 219 -12.74 -6.41 6.50
CA ALA A 219 -13.48 -6.37 7.77
C ALA A 219 -14.93 -5.88 7.63
N GLN A 220 -15.26 -5.12 6.56
CA GLN A 220 -16.64 -4.68 6.27
C GLN A 220 -17.60 -5.87 6.00
N ASN A 221 -17.06 -7.05 5.67
CA ASN A 221 -17.85 -8.26 5.44
C ASN A 221 -18.14 -9.06 6.73
N THR A 222 -17.68 -8.55 7.89
CA THR A 222 -17.97 -9.18 9.19
C THR A 222 -19.34 -8.79 9.73
N THR A 223 -19.98 -9.71 10.43
CA THR A 223 -21.11 -9.38 11.30
C THR A 223 -20.64 -8.68 12.58
N ARG A 224 -21.55 -8.00 13.28
CA ARG A 224 -21.23 -7.39 14.59
C ARG A 224 -20.70 -8.42 15.60
N ALA A 225 -21.25 -9.64 15.59
CA ALA A 225 -20.82 -10.72 16.47
C ALA A 225 -19.40 -11.19 16.14
N GLN A 226 -19.06 -11.32 14.86
CA GLN A 226 -17.72 -11.67 14.41
C GLN A 226 -16.70 -10.58 14.77
N MET A 227 -17.03 -9.30 14.56
CA MET A 227 -16.16 -8.18 14.93
C MET A 227 -15.94 -8.13 16.46
N LYS A 228 -17.01 -8.31 17.25
CA LYS A 228 -16.88 -8.40 18.71
C LYS A 228 -15.96 -9.55 19.11
N MET A 229 -16.16 -10.74 18.54
CA MET A 229 -15.32 -11.91 18.83
C MET A 229 -13.84 -11.66 18.48
N PHE A 230 -13.56 -10.93 17.40
CA PHE A 230 -12.21 -10.62 16.95
C PHE A 230 -11.51 -9.60 17.86
N LEU A 231 -12.24 -8.64 18.42
CA LEU A 231 -11.69 -7.55 19.25
C LEU A 231 -11.64 -7.89 20.75
N THR A 232 -12.26 -8.97 21.17
CA THR A 232 -12.31 -9.42 22.60
C THR A 232 -11.53 -10.71 22.81
#